data_a7feac26004db96ab798a3c673deefad
#
_entry.id   a7feac26004db96ab798a3c673deefad
#
_cell.length_a   1.000
_cell.length_b   1.000
_cell.length_c   1.000
_cell.angle_alpha   90.00
_cell.angle_beta   90.00
_cell.angle_gamma   90.00
#
_symmetry.space_group_name_H-M   'P 1'
#
loop_
_entity.id
_entity.type
_entity.pdbx_description
1 polymer ?
#
loop_
_entity_poly.entity_id
_entity_poly.type
_entity_poly.pdbx_seq_one_letter_code
_entity_poly.pdbx_strand_id
1 'polypeptide(L)'
;MQLKQLELAGGGTLTVYLRDCCERMPNVLDRPLVLGVPGGGYTHVSAREGDPVALQFAAAGYHTAVLDYAICEKAKDYMPLRQLAEAIGLVRQHAAQWHILPEKIAVCGFSAGGHLALSGAVLDIPGEAAQPRPNAVILGYPVVTAGQYAHRGSFVQLAGSADPAAQQVFGLEDKITPQTPPVFVWTTMEDATVPVENTLMLVNALHRAGVPCEAHLFEKGVHGTSISTAEVDQPSRHRHHWVELAVEWLEDTFAFSVC
;
A
#
# COMPACT_ATOMS: atom_id res chain seq x y z
N MET A 1 19.13 -12.89 4.60
CA MET A 1 17.78 -12.29 4.84
C MET A 1 17.09 -13.06 5.96
N GLN A 2 16.54 -12.37 6.96
CA GLN A 2 15.81 -12.97 8.08
C GLN A 2 14.31 -12.78 7.87
N LEU A 3 13.52 -13.79 8.22
CA LEU A 3 12.06 -13.73 8.20
C LEU A 3 11.54 -13.63 9.62
N LYS A 4 10.60 -12.72 9.85
CA LYS A 4 9.83 -12.59 11.09
C LYS A 4 8.36 -12.65 10.76
N GLN A 5 7.58 -13.30 11.62
CA GLN A 5 6.13 -13.33 11.48
C GLN A 5 5.51 -12.90 12.81
N LEU A 6 4.58 -11.96 12.76
CA LEU A 6 3.91 -11.38 13.90
C LEU A 6 2.40 -11.51 13.69
N GLU A 7 1.73 -12.04 14.71
CA GLU A 7 0.26 -12.07 14.75
C GLU A 7 -0.25 -10.68 15.14
N LEU A 8 -1.32 -10.27 14.46
CA LEU A 8 -2.00 -9.00 14.71
C LEU A 8 -3.37 -9.23 15.36
N ALA A 9 -3.89 -8.22 16.02
CA ALA A 9 -5.24 -8.25 16.57
C ALA A 9 -6.27 -8.61 15.48
N GLY A 10 -7.30 -9.39 15.83
CA GLY A 10 -8.32 -9.82 14.88
C GLY A 10 -7.90 -10.91 13.89
N GLY A 11 -6.69 -11.48 14.02
CA GLY A 11 -6.21 -12.63 13.24
C GLY A 11 -5.55 -12.26 11.91
N GLY A 12 -5.00 -11.05 11.80
CA GLY A 12 -4.07 -10.68 10.72
C GLY A 12 -2.65 -11.14 11.01
N THR A 13 -1.79 -11.11 10.01
CA THR A 13 -0.38 -11.49 10.12
C THR A 13 0.52 -10.49 9.40
N LEU A 14 1.61 -10.08 10.03
CA LEU A 14 2.68 -9.30 9.42
C LEU A 14 3.90 -10.19 9.20
N THR A 15 4.26 -10.43 7.96
CA THR A 15 5.49 -11.13 7.58
C THR A 15 6.54 -10.11 7.19
N VAL A 16 7.67 -10.07 7.92
CA VAL A 16 8.75 -9.09 7.71
C VAL A 16 9.99 -9.78 7.15
N TYR A 17 10.54 -9.23 6.08
CA TYR A 17 11.76 -9.68 5.39
C TYR A 17 12.88 -8.69 5.68
N LEU A 18 13.76 -9.03 6.62
CA LEU A 18 14.87 -8.19 7.02
C LEU A 18 16.11 -8.55 6.19
N ARG A 19 16.68 -7.59 5.50
CA ARG A 19 17.98 -7.73 4.86
C ARG A 19 19.08 -7.82 5.94
N ASP A 20 20.12 -8.59 5.67
CA ASP A 20 21.24 -8.66 6.59
C ASP A 20 21.95 -7.30 6.64
N CYS A 21 22.20 -6.83 7.85
CA CYS A 21 22.98 -5.65 8.17
C CYS A 21 24.20 -6.14 8.95
N CYS A 22 25.40 -5.84 8.49
CA CYS A 22 26.62 -6.32 9.15
C CYS A 22 27.76 -5.31 9.00
N GLU A 23 28.75 -5.41 9.89
CA GLU A 23 29.92 -4.52 9.91
C GLU A 23 30.75 -4.57 8.62
N ARG A 24 30.59 -5.61 7.79
CA ARG A 24 31.25 -5.72 6.48
C ARG A 24 30.57 -4.88 5.39
N MET A 25 29.38 -4.35 5.66
CA MET A 25 28.62 -3.45 4.79
C MET A 25 28.27 -2.14 5.56
N PRO A 26 29.27 -1.39 6.03
CA PRO A 26 29.07 -0.32 7.01
C PRO A 26 28.32 0.89 6.46
N ASN A 27 28.26 1.03 5.13
CA ASN A 27 27.64 2.21 4.50
C ASN A 27 26.10 2.18 4.55
N VAL A 28 25.50 1.01 4.76
CA VAL A 28 24.04 0.83 4.82
C VAL A 28 23.72 -0.11 5.98
N LEU A 29 23.73 0.41 7.19
CA LEU A 29 23.36 -0.36 8.40
C LEU A 29 21.85 -0.30 8.63
N ASP A 30 21.25 0.89 8.59
CA ASP A 30 19.81 1.07 8.76
C ASP A 30 19.14 1.32 7.41
N ARG A 31 17.94 0.79 7.21
CA ARG A 31 17.22 0.81 5.94
C ARG A 31 15.79 1.29 6.12
N PRO A 32 15.21 1.98 5.11
CA PRO A 32 13.76 2.17 5.04
C PRO A 32 13.04 0.82 4.93
N LEU A 33 11.73 0.83 5.20
CA LEU A 33 10.88 -0.35 5.02
C LEU A 33 9.73 -0.05 4.07
N VAL A 34 9.43 -1.01 3.17
CA VAL A 34 8.23 -1.02 2.33
C VAL A 34 7.29 -2.11 2.83
N LEU A 35 6.11 -1.70 3.31
CA LEU A 35 5.04 -2.58 3.77
C LEU A 35 4.06 -2.83 2.63
N GLY A 36 4.06 -4.04 2.09
CA GLY A 36 3.11 -4.48 1.06
C GLY A 36 1.74 -4.77 1.63
N VAL A 37 0.70 -4.27 0.97
CA VAL A 37 -0.71 -4.49 1.28
C VAL A 37 -1.40 -5.02 0.03
N PRO A 38 -1.49 -6.35 -0.14
CA PRO A 38 -2.09 -6.96 -1.33
C PRO A 38 -3.56 -6.62 -1.49
N GLY A 39 -4.06 -6.68 -2.72
CA GLY A 39 -5.48 -6.53 -3.04
C GLY A 39 -6.31 -7.79 -2.76
N GLY A 40 -7.50 -7.86 -3.37
CA GLY A 40 -8.42 -8.99 -3.25
C GLY A 40 -9.84 -8.60 -2.85
N GLY A 41 -10.22 -7.31 -3.02
CA GLY A 41 -11.59 -6.85 -2.80
C GLY A 41 -12.08 -6.97 -1.36
N TYR A 42 -11.20 -7.11 -0.38
CA TYR A 42 -11.50 -7.48 1.01
C TYR A 42 -12.19 -8.84 1.16
N THR A 43 -12.14 -9.70 0.12
CA THR A 43 -12.69 -11.07 0.15
C THR A 43 -11.61 -12.14 0.25
N HIS A 44 -10.41 -11.81 -0.19
CA HIS A 44 -9.18 -12.61 -0.08
C HIS A 44 -7.97 -11.68 -0.07
N VAL A 45 -6.78 -12.23 0.19
CA VAL A 45 -5.50 -11.54 0.04
C VAL A 45 -4.77 -12.13 -1.15
N SER A 46 -4.40 -11.28 -2.12
CA SER A 46 -3.80 -11.66 -3.40
C SER A 46 -2.32 -12.02 -3.24
N ALA A 47 -1.97 -13.30 -3.32
CA ALA A 47 -0.58 -13.74 -3.25
C ALA A 47 0.34 -13.09 -4.31
N ARG A 48 -0.20 -12.75 -5.48
CA ARG A 48 0.55 -12.08 -6.57
C ARG A 48 1.08 -10.69 -6.18
N GLU A 49 0.48 -10.05 -5.21
CA GLU A 49 0.78 -8.70 -4.74
C GLU A 49 1.49 -8.70 -3.37
N GLY A 50 1.83 -9.88 -2.85
CA GLY A 50 2.59 -10.09 -1.63
C GLY A 50 4.08 -10.23 -1.89
N ASP A 51 4.60 -11.47 -1.71
CA ASP A 51 6.02 -11.80 -1.83
C ASP A 51 6.67 -11.31 -3.13
N PRO A 52 6.06 -11.49 -4.34
CA PRO A 52 6.69 -11.03 -5.57
C PRO A 52 7.02 -9.54 -5.55
N VAL A 53 6.14 -8.71 -4.99
CA VAL A 53 6.36 -7.26 -4.86
C VAL A 53 7.40 -6.97 -3.77
N ALA A 54 7.28 -7.59 -2.60
CA ALA A 54 8.20 -7.39 -1.49
C ALA A 54 9.65 -7.70 -1.89
N LEU A 55 9.87 -8.75 -2.69
CA LEU A 55 11.20 -9.14 -3.17
C LEU A 55 11.82 -8.12 -4.14
N GLN A 56 11.02 -7.38 -4.94
CA GLN A 56 11.53 -6.29 -5.79
C GLN A 56 12.14 -5.18 -4.94
N PHE A 57 11.41 -4.68 -3.96
CA PHE A 57 11.92 -3.64 -3.06
C PHE A 57 13.06 -4.16 -2.16
N ALA A 58 13.03 -5.43 -1.76
CA ALA A 58 14.16 -6.04 -1.06
C ALA A 58 15.43 -6.08 -1.94
N ALA A 59 15.31 -6.38 -3.23
CA ALA A 59 16.43 -6.31 -4.17
C ALA A 59 16.99 -4.88 -4.30
N ALA A 60 16.12 -3.87 -4.28
CA ALA A 60 16.49 -2.45 -4.31
C ALA A 60 17.05 -1.91 -2.98
N GLY A 61 17.21 -2.74 -1.95
CA GLY A 61 17.92 -2.33 -0.72
C GLY A 61 17.04 -2.06 0.49
N TYR A 62 15.73 -2.13 0.37
CA TYR A 62 14.79 -1.90 1.47
C TYR A 62 14.64 -3.13 2.38
N HIS A 63 14.27 -2.94 3.63
CA HIS A 63 13.51 -3.96 4.35
C HIS A 63 12.10 -4.00 3.79
N THR A 64 11.47 -5.16 3.81
CA THR A 64 10.09 -5.27 3.32
C THR A 64 9.22 -6.04 4.30
N ALA A 65 7.92 -5.84 4.20
CA ALA A 65 6.95 -6.63 4.93
C ALA A 65 5.70 -6.85 4.07
N VAL A 66 4.90 -7.86 4.39
CA VAL A 66 3.61 -8.13 3.77
C VAL A 66 2.56 -8.28 4.85
N LEU A 67 1.46 -7.56 4.70
CA LEU A 67 0.32 -7.60 5.60
C LEU A 67 -0.75 -8.55 5.05
N ASP A 68 -1.05 -9.60 5.79
CA ASP A 68 -2.25 -10.41 5.62
C ASP A 68 -3.31 -9.87 6.60
N TYR A 69 -4.29 -9.15 6.08
CA TYR A 69 -5.28 -8.41 6.86
C TYR A 69 -6.65 -9.10 6.89
N ALA A 70 -7.50 -8.67 7.80
CA ALA A 70 -8.86 -9.18 7.96
C ALA A 70 -9.71 -8.98 6.70
N ILE A 71 -10.42 -10.02 6.29
CA ILE A 71 -11.25 -10.08 5.08
C ILE A 71 -12.67 -10.56 5.41
N CYS A 72 -13.59 -10.43 4.45
CA CYS A 72 -14.97 -10.87 4.56
C CYS A 72 -15.65 -10.27 5.81
N GLU A 73 -16.35 -11.08 6.57
CA GLU A 73 -17.05 -10.67 7.80
C GLU A 73 -16.13 -10.00 8.84
N LYS A 74 -14.83 -10.29 8.81
CA LYS A 74 -13.84 -9.70 9.71
C LYS A 74 -13.33 -8.33 9.22
N ALA A 75 -13.63 -7.91 7.98
CA ALA A 75 -13.18 -6.63 7.44
C ALA A 75 -13.96 -5.42 7.99
N LYS A 76 -15.07 -5.66 8.67
CA LYS A 76 -15.95 -4.63 9.25
C LYS A 76 -15.25 -3.87 10.39
N ASP A 77 -15.88 -2.79 10.82
CA ASP A 77 -15.45 -1.99 11.98
C ASP A 77 -14.01 -1.49 11.88
N TYR A 78 -13.58 -1.13 10.67
CA TYR A 78 -12.22 -0.66 10.39
C TYR A 78 -11.10 -1.67 10.74
N MET A 79 -11.41 -2.96 10.89
CA MET A 79 -10.42 -3.95 11.32
C MET A 79 -9.17 -4.00 10.42
N PRO A 80 -9.23 -4.00 9.07
CA PRO A 80 -8.04 -3.93 8.24
C PRO A 80 -7.19 -2.68 8.51
N LEU A 81 -7.83 -1.53 8.74
CA LEU A 81 -7.14 -0.28 9.04
C LEU A 81 -6.44 -0.33 10.42
N ARG A 82 -7.09 -0.94 11.43
CA ARG A 82 -6.47 -1.19 12.75
C ARG A 82 -5.23 -2.05 12.61
N GLN A 83 -5.31 -3.12 11.82
CA GLN A 83 -4.18 -4.03 11.58
C GLN A 83 -3.04 -3.35 10.81
N LEU A 84 -3.34 -2.50 9.84
CA LEU A 84 -2.32 -1.70 9.16
C LEU A 84 -1.62 -0.73 10.13
N ALA A 85 -2.39 -0.05 10.97
CA ALA A 85 -1.85 0.86 11.98
C ALA A 85 -1.00 0.10 13.02
N GLU A 86 -1.47 -1.06 13.48
CA GLU A 86 -0.72 -1.95 14.38
C GLU A 86 0.58 -2.42 13.74
N ALA A 87 0.55 -2.84 12.47
CA ALA A 87 1.73 -3.27 11.71
C ALA A 87 2.79 -2.15 11.62
N ILE A 88 2.38 -0.92 11.28
CA ILE A 88 3.28 0.25 11.25
C ILE A 88 3.85 0.52 12.64
N GLY A 89 3.01 0.45 13.68
CA GLY A 89 3.41 0.62 15.08
C GLY A 89 4.46 -0.41 15.52
N LEU A 90 4.23 -1.70 15.22
CA LEU A 90 5.17 -2.79 15.52
C LEU A 90 6.50 -2.62 14.79
N VAL A 91 6.48 -2.24 13.51
CA VAL A 91 7.70 -1.94 12.75
C VAL A 91 8.50 -0.82 13.44
N ARG A 92 7.86 0.27 13.86
CA ARG A 92 8.52 1.36 14.58
C ARG A 92 9.02 0.94 15.95
N GLN A 93 8.27 0.13 16.69
CA GLN A 93 8.67 -0.41 17.98
C GLN A 93 9.94 -1.24 17.90
N HIS A 94 10.09 -2.02 16.83
CA HIS A 94 11.25 -2.87 16.60
C HIS A 94 12.35 -2.20 15.77
N ALA A 95 12.22 -0.94 15.38
CA ALA A 95 13.09 -0.27 14.43
C ALA A 95 14.58 -0.38 14.78
N ALA A 96 14.96 -0.10 16.01
CA ALA A 96 16.35 -0.20 16.45
C ALA A 96 16.90 -1.65 16.38
N GLN A 97 16.09 -2.65 16.76
CA GLN A 97 16.47 -4.05 16.74
C GLN A 97 16.61 -4.62 15.31
N TRP A 98 15.80 -4.09 14.39
CA TRP A 98 15.71 -4.59 13.01
C TRP A 98 16.49 -3.72 12.02
N HIS A 99 17.19 -2.70 12.49
CA HIS A 99 17.90 -1.75 11.66
C HIS A 99 16.98 -1.05 10.62
N ILE A 100 15.79 -0.63 11.07
CA ILE A 100 14.82 0.11 10.26
C ILE A 100 14.90 1.60 10.60
N LEU A 101 14.83 2.44 9.59
CA LEU A 101 14.66 3.88 9.74
C LEU A 101 13.17 4.18 10.03
N PRO A 102 12.77 4.51 11.29
CA PRO A 102 11.36 4.57 11.69
C PRO A 102 10.54 5.67 11.00
N GLU A 103 11.23 6.71 10.49
CA GLU A 103 10.63 7.82 9.73
C GLU A 103 10.66 7.59 8.22
N LYS A 104 11.04 6.38 7.76
CA LYS A 104 11.11 6.01 6.34
C LYS A 104 10.37 4.69 6.10
N ILE A 105 9.08 4.69 6.42
CA ILE A 105 8.16 3.56 6.21
C ILE A 105 7.19 3.93 5.10
N ALA A 106 7.30 3.27 3.94
CA ALA A 106 6.34 3.36 2.85
C ALA A 106 5.33 2.21 2.94
N VAL A 107 4.08 2.49 2.58
CA VAL A 107 3.05 1.45 2.40
C VAL A 107 2.75 1.32 0.92
N CYS A 108 2.92 0.11 0.37
CA CYS A 108 2.68 -0.21 -1.03
C CYS A 108 1.44 -1.08 -1.16
N GLY A 109 0.34 -0.53 -1.68
CA GLY A 109 -0.94 -1.24 -1.76
C GLY A 109 -1.50 -1.36 -3.16
N PHE A 110 -2.26 -2.44 -3.41
CA PHE A 110 -2.83 -2.76 -4.72
C PHE A 110 -4.34 -2.93 -4.63
N SER A 111 -5.10 -2.37 -5.59
CA SER A 111 -6.56 -2.57 -5.64
C SER A 111 -7.23 -2.19 -4.31
N ALA A 112 -7.93 -3.12 -3.67
CA ALA A 112 -8.47 -2.96 -2.31
C ALA A 112 -7.37 -2.75 -1.26
N GLY A 113 -6.19 -3.36 -1.43
CA GLY A 113 -5.01 -3.08 -0.60
C GLY A 113 -4.47 -1.67 -0.83
N GLY A 114 -4.60 -1.12 -2.04
CA GLY A 114 -4.34 0.29 -2.34
C GLY A 114 -5.30 1.22 -1.61
N HIS A 115 -6.58 0.84 -1.53
CA HIS A 115 -7.55 1.53 -0.67
C HIS A 115 -7.12 1.50 0.79
N LEU A 116 -6.72 0.33 1.31
CA LEU A 116 -6.27 0.20 2.69
C LEU A 116 -4.99 1.01 2.97
N ALA A 117 -4.03 0.99 2.06
CA ALA A 117 -2.79 1.77 2.16
C ALA A 117 -3.08 3.29 2.22
N LEU A 118 -3.93 3.78 1.33
CA LEU A 118 -4.35 5.19 1.34
C LEU A 118 -5.20 5.52 2.57
N SER A 119 -6.10 4.61 3.01
CA SER A 119 -6.86 4.77 4.25
C SER A 119 -5.94 4.98 5.45
N GLY A 120 -4.85 4.21 5.56
CA GLY A 120 -3.84 4.37 6.60
C GLY A 120 -3.15 5.74 6.62
N ALA A 121 -3.16 6.44 5.48
CA ALA A 121 -2.60 7.77 5.36
C ALA A 121 -3.60 8.89 5.69
N VAL A 122 -4.91 8.68 5.44
CA VAL A 122 -5.90 9.78 5.42
C VAL A 122 -7.11 9.60 6.34
N LEU A 123 -7.43 8.36 6.76
CA LEU A 123 -8.57 8.12 7.65
C LEU A 123 -8.16 8.07 9.12
N ASP A 124 -9.05 8.52 9.98
CA ASP A 124 -9.03 8.25 11.41
C ASP A 124 -10.05 7.16 11.75
N ILE A 125 -9.73 6.29 12.69
CA ILE A 125 -10.69 5.32 13.20
C ILE A 125 -11.57 6.02 14.24
N PRO A 126 -12.89 6.04 14.05
CA PRO A 126 -13.80 6.74 14.97
C PRO A 126 -13.63 6.27 16.42
N GLY A 127 -13.46 7.23 17.34
CA GLY A 127 -13.35 6.96 18.76
C GLY A 127 -11.96 6.47 19.24
N GLU A 128 -10.98 6.39 18.36
CA GLU A 128 -9.60 6.03 18.72
C GLU A 128 -8.65 7.22 18.75
N ALA A 129 -7.52 7.05 19.44
CA ALA A 129 -6.41 8.00 19.39
C ALA A 129 -5.77 8.02 18.00
N ALA A 130 -4.98 9.07 17.74
CA ALA A 130 -4.21 9.17 16.49
C ALA A 130 -3.36 7.90 16.25
N GLN A 131 -3.47 7.33 15.04
CA GLN A 131 -2.81 6.08 14.67
C GLN A 131 -1.46 6.35 14.01
N PRO A 132 -0.54 5.36 14.06
CA PRO A 132 0.66 5.38 13.24
C PRO A 132 0.32 5.48 11.75
N ARG A 133 0.86 6.50 11.05
CA ARG A 133 0.66 6.72 9.62
C ARG A 133 1.93 6.41 8.84
N PRO A 134 1.85 6.01 7.56
CA PRO A 134 3.02 5.85 6.70
C PRO A 134 3.70 7.19 6.42
N ASN A 135 4.98 7.14 6.02
CA ASN A 135 5.74 8.32 5.61
C ASN A 135 5.67 8.55 4.09
N ALA A 136 5.28 7.53 3.32
CA ALA A 136 5.03 7.58 1.88
C ALA A 136 4.03 6.49 1.49
N VAL A 137 3.32 6.65 0.37
CA VAL A 137 2.34 5.67 -0.12
C VAL A 137 2.58 5.36 -1.60
N ILE A 138 2.63 4.07 -1.95
CA ILE A 138 2.71 3.57 -3.32
C ILE A 138 1.42 2.83 -3.62
N LEU A 139 0.76 3.15 -4.72
CA LEU A 139 -0.56 2.64 -5.07
C LEU A 139 -0.56 2.03 -6.48
N GLY A 140 -0.90 0.76 -6.60
CA GLY A 140 -1.18 0.10 -7.87
C GLY A 140 -2.69 -0.02 -8.10
N TYR A 141 -3.21 0.57 -9.18
CA TYR A 141 -4.64 0.50 -9.57
C TYR A 141 -5.61 0.55 -8.37
N PRO A 142 -5.50 1.57 -7.50
CA PRO A 142 -6.18 1.57 -6.21
C PRO A 142 -7.68 1.78 -6.33
N VAL A 143 -8.46 1.13 -5.47
CA VAL A 143 -9.82 1.57 -5.16
C VAL A 143 -9.73 2.86 -4.35
N VAL A 144 -10.49 3.90 -4.73
CA VAL A 144 -10.44 5.22 -4.08
C VAL A 144 -11.83 5.74 -3.76
N THR A 145 -12.70 5.85 -4.79
CA THR A 145 -14.02 6.46 -4.63
C THR A 145 -15.10 5.46 -4.24
N ALA A 146 -15.99 5.87 -3.33
CA ALA A 146 -17.26 5.19 -3.04
C ALA A 146 -18.42 5.69 -3.94
N GLY A 147 -18.14 6.61 -4.87
CA GLY A 147 -19.11 7.23 -5.79
C GLY A 147 -19.46 6.40 -7.02
N GLN A 148 -19.53 7.05 -8.17
CA GLN A 148 -19.96 6.46 -9.45
C GLN A 148 -19.03 5.33 -9.92
N TYR A 149 -17.73 5.49 -9.74
CA TYR A 149 -16.69 4.54 -10.20
C TYR A 149 -16.23 3.57 -9.11
N ALA A 150 -17.04 3.39 -8.06
CA ALA A 150 -16.70 2.55 -6.93
C ALA A 150 -16.58 1.07 -7.31
N HIS A 151 -15.55 0.41 -6.83
CA HIS A 151 -15.52 -1.05 -6.77
C HIS A 151 -16.45 -1.52 -5.63
N ARG A 152 -17.75 -1.64 -5.90
CA ARG A 152 -18.81 -1.90 -4.91
C ARG A 152 -18.52 -3.11 -4.02
N GLY A 153 -17.94 -4.19 -4.57
CA GLY A 153 -17.61 -5.38 -3.81
C GLY A 153 -16.72 -5.08 -2.60
N SER A 154 -15.68 -4.25 -2.76
CA SER A 154 -14.81 -3.83 -1.67
C SER A 154 -15.57 -3.08 -0.58
N PHE A 155 -16.40 -2.12 -0.97
CA PHE A 155 -17.13 -1.30 0.00
C PHE A 155 -18.22 -2.07 0.74
N VAL A 156 -18.84 -3.08 0.10
CA VAL A 156 -19.78 -4.00 0.76
C VAL A 156 -19.08 -4.75 1.89
N GLN A 157 -17.86 -5.23 1.68
CA GLN A 157 -17.10 -5.94 2.72
C GLN A 157 -16.77 -5.01 3.91
N LEU A 158 -16.29 -3.79 3.63
CA LEU A 158 -15.92 -2.82 4.67
C LEU A 158 -17.13 -2.29 5.46
N ALA A 159 -18.19 -1.90 4.75
CA ALA A 159 -19.38 -1.33 5.38
C ALA A 159 -20.31 -2.41 5.98
N GLY A 160 -20.18 -3.67 5.57
CA GLY A 160 -21.14 -4.72 5.90
C GLY A 160 -22.53 -4.46 5.33
N SER A 161 -22.64 -3.58 4.32
CA SER A 161 -23.90 -3.12 3.75
C SER A 161 -23.79 -2.84 2.25
N ALA A 162 -24.81 -3.18 1.49
CA ALA A 162 -24.94 -2.82 0.08
C ALA A 162 -25.46 -1.38 -0.11
N ASP A 163 -25.90 -0.70 0.95
CA ASP A 163 -26.36 0.70 0.88
C ASP A 163 -25.18 1.64 0.54
N PRO A 164 -25.25 2.38 -0.60
CA PRO A 164 -24.22 3.33 -0.96
C PRO A 164 -23.96 4.42 0.10
N ALA A 165 -24.97 4.80 0.87
CA ALA A 165 -24.80 5.80 1.93
C ALA A 165 -23.89 5.28 3.06
N ALA A 166 -24.02 4.00 3.43
CA ALA A 166 -23.13 3.36 4.41
C ALA A 166 -21.70 3.18 3.89
N GLN A 167 -21.52 3.09 2.57
CA GLN A 167 -20.21 2.93 1.93
C GLN A 167 -19.44 4.26 1.81
N GLN A 168 -20.14 5.39 1.79
CA GLN A 168 -19.58 6.72 1.50
C GLN A 168 -18.46 7.12 2.48
N VAL A 169 -18.50 6.67 3.72
CA VAL A 169 -17.49 6.98 4.74
C VAL A 169 -16.10 6.45 4.38
N PHE A 170 -16.04 5.42 3.52
CA PHE A 170 -14.83 4.80 3.03
C PHE A 170 -14.31 5.39 1.71
N GLY A 171 -15.01 6.35 1.09
CA GLY A 171 -14.48 7.11 -0.04
C GLY A 171 -13.31 7.99 0.40
N LEU A 172 -12.21 8.03 -0.36
CA LEU A 172 -10.95 8.63 0.07
C LEU A 172 -10.61 9.94 -0.64
N GLU A 173 -11.17 10.23 -1.79
CA GLU A 173 -10.87 11.42 -2.58
C GLU A 173 -11.13 12.74 -1.84
N ASP A 174 -12.11 12.75 -0.95
CA ASP A 174 -12.49 13.91 -0.12
C ASP A 174 -11.75 13.96 1.22
N LYS A 175 -10.90 12.98 1.52
CA LYS A 175 -10.12 12.89 2.77
C LYS A 175 -8.68 13.38 2.61
N ILE A 176 -8.28 13.72 1.40
CA ILE A 176 -6.93 14.21 1.12
C ILE A 176 -6.76 15.61 1.71
N THR A 177 -5.69 15.80 2.47
CA THR A 177 -5.34 17.06 3.13
C THR A 177 -3.87 17.40 2.89
N PRO A 178 -3.40 18.62 3.18
CA PRO A 178 -1.97 18.96 3.09
C PRO A 178 -1.03 18.11 3.99
N GLN A 179 -1.59 17.38 4.95
CA GLN A 179 -0.86 16.47 5.84
C GLN A 179 -0.76 15.04 5.28
N THR A 180 -1.42 14.75 4.16
CA THR A 180 -1.29 13.48 3.45
C THR A 180 0.17 13.29 3.03
N PRO A 181 0.81 12.15 3.30
CA PRO A 181 2.20 11.91 2.88
C PRO A 181 2.32 11.87 1.35
N PRO A 182 3.55 12.00 0.80
CA PRO A 182 3.79 11.84 -0.63
C PRO A 182 3.23 10.54 -1.20
N VAL A 183 2.68 10.60 -2.42
CA VAL A 183 2.01 9.47 -3.07
C VAL A 183 2.61 9.20 -4.46
N PHE A 184 3.00 7.95 -4.69
CA PHE A 184 3.23 7.40 -6.03
C PHE A 184 2.01 6.56 -6.42
N VAL A 185 1.45 6.75 -7.62
CA VAL A 185 0.29 5.98 -8.07
C VAL A 185 0.42 5.56 -9.53
N TRP A 186 0.01 4.33 -9.85
CA TRP A 186 -0.07 3.86 -11.22
C TRP A 186 -1.32 3.01 -11.46
N THR A 187 -1.77 3.00 -12.71
CA THR A 187 -2.89 2.17 -13.18
C THR A 187 -2.80 1.94 -14.68
N THR A 188 -3.75 1.20 -15.23
CA THR A 188 -3.91 1.02 -16.69
C THR A 188 -5.23 1.61 -17.16
N MET A 189 -5.26 2.10 -18.40
CA MET A 189 -6.46 2.69 -19.01
C MET A 189 -7.54 1.64 -19.34
N GLU A 190 -7.16 0.38 -19.50
CA GLU A 190 -8.06 -0.73 -19.82
C GLU A 190 -8.61 -1.45 -18.58
N ASP A 191 -8.33 -0.96 -17.37
CA ASP A 191 -8.84 -1.57 -16.14
C ASP A 191 -10.36 -1.42 -16.04
N ALA A 192 -11.07 -2.53 -16.29
CA ALA A 192 -12.53 -2.58 -16.22
C ALA A 192 -13.06 -2.95 -14.81
N THR A 193 -12.20 -3.36 -13.90
CA THR A 193 -12.57 -3.76 -12.53
C THR A 193 -12.53 -2.57 -11.58
N VAL A 194 -11.43 -1.82 -11.60
CA VAL A 194 -11.29 -0.54 -10.90
C VAL A 194 -11.00 0.53 -11.95
N PRO A 195 -12.03 1.24 -12.42
CA PRO A 195 -11.90 2.21 -13.50
C PRO A 195 -10.82 3.26 -13.19
N VAL A 196 -10.09 3.67 -14.24
CA VAL A 196 -8.99 4.66 -14.17
C VAL A 196 -9.40 5.95 -13.46
N GLU A 197 -10.68 6.28 -13.47
CA GLU A 197 -11.24 7.44 -12.77
C GLU A 197 -10.93 7.45 -11.28
N ASN A 198 -10.78 6.28 -10.62
CA ASN A 198 -10.30 6.22 -9.23
C ASN A 198 -8.95 6.92 -9.08
N THR A 199 -7.99 6.59 -9.96
CA THR A 199 -6.67 7.22 -9.95
C THR A 199 -6.73 8.69 -10.35
N LEU A 200 -7.50 9.04 -11.39
CA LEU A 200 -7.64 10.44 -11.83
C LEU A 200 -8.25 11.34 -10.74
N MET A 201 -9.26 10.85 -10.03
CA MET A 201 -9.88 11.58 -8.91
C MET A 201 -8.87 11.76 -7.76
N LEU A 202 -8.09 10.73 -7.44
CA LEU A 202 -7.05 10.81 -6.42
C LEU A 202 -5.97 11.83 -6.79
N VAL A 203 -5.40 11.75 -8.00
CA VAL A 203 -4.35 12.69 -8.47
C VAL A 203 -4.85 14.13 -8.42
N ASN A 204 -6.09 14.37 -8.84
CA ASN A 204 -6.69 15.70 -8.78
C ASN A 204 -6.86 16.19 -7.31
N ALA A 205 -7.26 15.30 -6.39
CA ALA A 205 -7.37 15.64 -4.97
C ALA A 205 -6.00 15.96 -4.34
N LEU A 206 -4.98 15.14 -4.60
CA LEU A 206 -3.60 15.35 -4.16
C LEU A 206 -3.05 16.68 -4.67
N HIS A 207 -3.21 16.96 -5.97
CA HIS A 207 -2.77 18.22 -6.58
C HIS A 207 -3.43 19.44 -5.93
N ARG A 208 -4.75 19.41 -5.71
CA ARG A 208 -5.49 20.50 -5.04
C ARG A 208 -5.04 20.72 -3.59
N ALA A 209 -4.64 19.65 -2.89
CA ALA A 209 -4.16 19.72 -1.52
C ALA A 209 -2.67 20.11 -1.41
N GLY A 210 -1.95 20.23 -2.54
CA GLY A 210 -0.52 20.52 -2.57
C GLY A 210 0.35 19.35 -2.07
N VAL A 211 -0.16 18.12 -2.14
CA VAL A 211 0.57 16.90 -1.77
C VAL A 211 1.48 16.48 -2.92
N PRO A 212 2.78 16.20 -2.68
CA PRO A 212 3.67 15.65 -3.70
C PRO A 212 3.11 14.33 -4.24
N CYS A 213 2.96 14.24 -5.56
CA CYS A 213 2.38 13.08 -6.22
C CYS A 213 3.07 12.80 -7.55
N GLU A 214 3.47 11.54 -7.75
CA GLU A 214 3.89 11.04 -9.06
C GLU A 214 2.86 10.02 -9.56
N ALA A 215 2.45 10.11 -10.85
CA ALA A 215 1.38 9.30 -11.41
C ALA A 215 1.72 8.74 -12.79
N HIS A 216 1.49 7.43 -13.00
CA HIS A 216 1.73 6.73 -14.25
C HIS A 216 0.47 6.03 -14.75
N LEU A 217 0.05 6.35 -15.97
CA LEU A 217 -1.08 5.75 -16.64
C LEU A 217 -0.58 4.93 -17.83
N PHE A 218 -0.59 3.61 -17.72
CA PHE A 218 -0.24 2.71 -18.82
C PHE A 218 -1.46 2.50 -19.73
N GLU A 219 -1.24 2.54 -21.06
CA GLU A 219 -2.34 2.35 -22.02
C GLU A 219 -3.04 1.01 -21.81
N LYS A 220 -2.26 -0.08 -21.73
CA LYS A 220 -2.76 -1.47 -21.78
C LYS A 220 -2.55 -2.23 -20.49
N GLY A 221 -3.53 -3.02 -20.13
CA GLY A 221 -3.47 -3.97 -19.04
C GLY A 221 -4.82 -4.15 -18.35
N VAL A 222 -5.11 -5.38 -17.98
CA VAL A 222 -6.26 -5.71 -17.14
C VAL A 222 -5.97 -5.39 -15.68
N HIS A 223 -6.98 -5.46 -14.81
CA HIS A 223 -6.81 -5.32 -13.38
C HIS A 223 -5.92 -6.40 -12.76
N GLY A 224 -5.17 -6.05 -11.70
CA GLY A 224 -4.44 -7.04 -10.89
C GLY A 224 -3.14 -7.54 -11.52
N THR A 225 -2.44 -6.71 -12.31
CA THR A 225 -1.21 -7.11 -13.00
C THR A 225 0.03 -7.14 -12.13
N SER A 226 -0.01 -6.66 -10.88
CA SER A 226 1.10 -6.70 -9.92
C SER A 226 2.41 -6.21 -10.54
N ILE A 227 3.50 -6.96 -10.42
CA ILE A 227 4.80 -6.66 -11.03
C ILE A 227 4.87 -6.98 -12.54
N SER A 228 3.78 -7.42 -13.16
CA SER A 228 3.68 -7.70 -14.60
C SER A 228 4.77 -8.64 -15.15
N THR A 229 5.14 -9.67 -14.38
CA THR A 229 6.04 -10.75 -14.82
C THR A 229 5.25 -12.04 -15.12
N ALA A 230 5.93 -13.04 -15.68
CA ALA A 230 5.33 -14.36 -15.92
C ALA A 230 4.94 -15.07 -14.61
N GLU A 231 5.61 -14.73 -13.49
CA GLU A 231 5.32 -15.29 -12.16
C GLU A 231 3.90 -14.91 -11.67
N VAL A 232 3.48 -13.68 -11.98
CA VAL A 232 2.21 -13.10 -11.49
C VAL A 232 1.12 -13.04 -12.56
N ASP A 233 1.32 -13.73 -13.70
CA ASP A 233 0.45 -13.67 -14.86
C ASP A 233 0.51 -12.29 -15.60
N GLN A 234 -0.04 -12.20 -16.83
CA GLN A 234 -0.09 -10.94 -17.61
C GLN A 234 1.27 -10.24 -17.82
N PRO A 235 2.34 -10.94 -18.27
CA PRO A 235 3.67 -10.37 -18.36
C PRO A 235 3.70 -9.18 -19.35
N SER A 236 4.35 -8.09 -18.92
CA SER A 236 4.60 -6.91 -19.73
C SER A 236 5.82 -6.18 -19.21
N ARG A 237 6.91 -6.19 -20.00
CA ARG A 237 8.10 -5.43 -19.68
C ARG A 237 7.80 -3.93 -19.48
N HIS A 238 6.92 -3.37 -20.30
CA HIS A 238 6.59 -1.95 -20.21
C HIS A 238 5.90 -1.59 -18.89
N ARG A 239 4.88 -2.35 -18.46
CA ARG A 239 4.23 -2.12 -17.17
C ARG A 239 5.15 -2.41 -16.00
N HIS A 240 6.02 -3.42 -16.09
CA HIS A 240 6.99 -3.75 -15.04
C HIS A 240 7.87 -2.55 -14.62
N HIS A 241 8.11 -1.60 -15.51
CA HIS A 241 8.88 -0.38 -15.21
C HIS A 241 8.30 0.44 -14.05
N TRP A 242 7.03 0.23 -13.66
CA TRP A 242 6.52 0.92 -12.49
C TRP A 242 7.34 0.62 -11.22
N VAL A 243 7.94 -0.57 -11.13
CA VAL A 243 8.78 -0.96 -9.98
C VAL A 243 10.03 -0.10 -9.90
N GLU A 244 10.74 0.06 -11.04
CA GLU A 244 11.93 0.91 -11.15
C GLU A 244 11.58 2.37 -10.83
N LEU A 245 10.51 2.89 -11.42
CA LEU A 245 10.02 4.25 -11.18
C LEU A 245 9.64 4.48 -9.71
N ALA A 246 8.99 3.51 -9.06
CA ALA A 246 8.65 3.60 -7.64
C ALA A 246 9.88 3.56 -6.73
N VAL A 247 10.93 2.80 -7.11
CA VAL A 247 12.20 2.78 -6.38
C VAL A 247 12.91 4.12 -6.51
N GLU A 248 13.06 4.67 -7.73
CA GLU A 248 13.65 5.99 -7.96
C GLU A 248 12.90 7.09 -7.19
N TRP A 249 11.57 7.07 -7.22
CA TRP A 249 10.73 7.99 -6.47
C TRP A 249 10.94 7.88 -4.94
N LEU A 250 11.09 6.65 -4.41
CA LEU A 250 11.39 6.44 -2.98
C LEU A 250 12.80 6.89 -2.61
N GLU A 251 13.78 6.71 -3.49
CA GLU A 251 15.15 7.18 -3.27
C GLU A 251 15.16 8.70 -3.04
N ASP A 252 14.44 9.45 -3.87
CA ASP A 252 14.29 10.89 -3.72
C ASP A 252 13.48 11.25 -2.48
N THR A 253 12.33 10.60 -2.26
CA THR A 253 11.41 10.89 -1.14
C THR A 253 12.06 10.62 0.22
N PHE A 254 12.84 9.56 0.32
CA PHE A 254 13.47 9.14 1.57
C PHE A 254 14.94 9.56 1.67
N ALA A 255 15.52 10.17 0.64
CA ALA A 255 16.96 10.42 0.56
C ALA A 255 17.75 9.18 0.97
N PHE A 256 17.49 8.04 0.31
CA PHE A 256 18.10 6.74 0.57
C PHE A 256 18.30 5.98 -0.73
N SER A 257 19.55 5.65 -1.05
CA SER A 257 19.92 4.76 -2.15
C SER A 257 21.02 3.80 -1.72
N VAL A 258 21.08 2.66 -2.37
CA VAL A 258 22.16 1.66 -2.21
C VAL A 258 23.07 1.59 -3.44
N CYS A 259 22.78 2.39 -4.48
CA CYS A 259 23.56 2.50 -5.72
C CYS A 259 24.42 3.74 -5.74
#